data_7be9cdc810ae80ec3b491c4d722885de
#
_entry.id   7be9cdc810ae80ec3b491c4d722885de
#
_cell.length_a   1.000
_cell.length_b   1.000
_cell.length_c   1.000
_cell.angle_alpha   90.00
_cell.angle_beta   90.00
_cell.angle_gamma   90.00
#
_symmetry.space_group_name_H-M   'P 1'
#
loop_
_entity.id
_entity.type
_entity.pdbx_description
1 polymer ?
#
loop_
_entity_poly.entity_id
_entity_poly.type
_entity_poly.pdbx_seq_one_letter_code
_entity_poly.pdbx_strand_id
1 'polypeptide(L)'
;MGIMSVEVPSVEELLTMTEPACYGDDVSSEGTRGGALHLSSVLPAVSNAIGYPMPTAVHPDPKRLQGALGIPDATSVVVALVDGLGYWNLNMRLGHAPYLRALMNDTANQRPIATCMPSTTVAAMSTFGTGTCPGMTGMTGYTQLNPKTDEICQLISFKNAIPPLELQQQPTIFERLSAQDVRVTSSGLPKFAFSALTQAALRGSDYISNDDPRTRIAAAAQAAKTPGLTYLYLRDTDKVGHNYGWDSDKWIGTYERVDAQLGLLRRSVPKGTLIV
;
A
#
# COMPACT_ATOMS: atom_id res chain seq x y z
N MET A 1 28.34 11.41 -19.85
CA MET A 1 27.15 11.67 -19.04
C MET A 1 27.15 10.61 -17.95
N GLY A 2 27.72 10.94 -16.77
CA GLY A 2 27.87 10.01 -15.66
C GLY A 2 26.52 9.56 -15.17
N ILE A 3 26.30 8.25 -15.06
CA ILE A 3 25.17 7.67 -14.35
C ILE A 3 25.36 8.12 -12.90
N MET A 4 24.54 9.07 -12.42
CA MET A 4 24.48 9.34 -11.00
C MET A 4 23.98 8.05 -10.35
N SER A 5 24.86 7.40 -9.62
CA SER A 5 24.46 6.29 -8.76
C SER A 5 23.44 6.86 -7.76
N VAL A 6 22.22 6.36 -7.81
CA VAL A 6 21.24 6.67 -6.75
C VAL A 6 21.88 6.21 -5.45
N GLU A 7 22.16 7.14 -4.58
CA GLU A 7 22.72 6.83 -3.27
C GLU A 7 21.61 6.11 -2.47
N VAL A 8 21.79 4.81 -2.29
CA VAL A 8 20.84 4.00 -1.51
C VAL A 8 21.03 4.41 -0.04
N PRO A 9 19.97 4.86 0.65
CA PRO A 9 20.09 5.20 2.06
C PRO A 9 20.65 4.02 2.84
N SER A 10 21.56 4.29 3.75
CA SER A 10 22.08 3.28 4.67
C SER A 10 20.96 2.72 5.55
N VAL A 11 21.14 1.56 6.13
CA VAL A 11 20.17 1.00 7.11
C VAL A 11 19.97 1.96 8.28
N GLU A 12 21.01 2.65 8.71
CA GLU A 12 20.97 3.63 9.80
C GLU A 12 20.12 4.85 9.40
N GLU A 13 20.28 5.38 8.20
CA GLU A 13 19.44 6.45 7.67
C GLU A 13 17.98 6.01 7.52
N LEU A 14 17.72 4.79 7.03
CA LEU A 14 16.36 4.25 6.97
C LEU A 14 15.76 4.06 8.36
N LEU A 15 16.52 3.63 9.34
CA LEU A 15 16.07 3.49 10.74
C LEU A 15 15.78 4.86 11.35
N THR A 16 16.56 5.90 11.05
CA THR A 16 16.24 7.27 11.47
C THR A 16 15.00 7.82 10.75
N MET A 17 14.74 7.43 9.50
CA MET A 17 13.50 7.73 8.79
C MET A 17 12.28 7.00 9.37
N THR A 18 12.47 5.96 10.14
CA THR A 18 11.41 5.08 10.66
C THR A 18 11.18 5.17 12.17
N GLU A 19 11.73 6.18 12.89
CA GLU A 19 11.32 6.38 14.27
C GLU A 19 9.79 6.50 14.39
N PRO A 20 9.19 6.09 15.53
CA PRO A 20 7.74 6.08 15.69
C PRO A 20 7.17 7.44 15.29
N ALA A 21 6.33 7.43 14.29
CA ALA A 21 5.67 8.62 13.83
C ALA A 21 4.81 9.16 14.97
N CYS A 22 4.99 10.42 15.32
CA CYS A 22 3.93 11.16 15.99
C CYS A 22 2.86 11.39 14.93
N TYR A 23 1.93 10.45 14.84
CA TYR A 23 0.80 10.58 13.96
C TYR A 23 -0.03 11.80 14.42
N GLY A 24 -0.11 12.81 13.61
CA GLY A 24 -0.97 13.96 13.84
C GLY A 24 -0.32 15.28 14.23
N ASP A 25 0.87 15.29 14.81
CA ASP A 25 1.44 16.57 15.30
C ASP A 25 2.30 17.30 14.26
N ASP A 26 2.68 16.65 13.17
CA ASP A 26 3.61 17.25 12.23
C ASP A 26 3.32 16.97 10.76
N VAL A 27 2.13 17.36 10.33
CA VAL A 27 1.83 17.52 8.89
C VAL A 27 2.70 18.62 8.29
N SER A 28 3.38 19.42 9.11
CA SER A 28 4.22 20.55 8.71
C SER A 28 5.69 20.20 8.46
N SER A 29 6.21 19.12 9.03
CA SER A 29 7.61 18.75 8.82
C SER A 29 7.78 18.01 7.51
N GLU A 30 8.42 18.65 6.57
CA GLU A 30 8.90 18.00 5.36
C GLU A 30 9.84 16.84 5.76
N GLY A 31 9.44 15.62 5.43
CA GLY A 31 10.31 14.45 5.49
C GLY A 31 10.25 13.61 6.77
N THR A 32 9.40 13.88 7.73
CA THR A 32 9.26 13.06 8.93
C THR A 32 7.92 12.33 9.02
N ARG A 33 7.97 11.14 9.31
CA ARG A 33 7.19 10.11 9.98
C ARG A 33 5.74 10.48 10.32
N GLY A 34 4.80 9.76 9.70
CA GLY A 34 3.38 10.02 9.84
C GLY A 34 2.90 11.26 9.12
N GLY A 35 3.82 12.05 8.54
CA GLY A 35 3.52 13.18 7.66
C GLY A 35 3.12 12.74 6.25
N ALA A 36 3.31 13.61 5.27
CA ALA A 36 2.97 13.36 3.87
C ALA A 36 3.69 12.13 3.27
N LEU A 37 4.90 11.81 3.76
CA LEU A 37 5.69 10.66 3.31
C LEU A 37 5.46 9.42 4.20
N HIS A 38 4.22 9.01 4.33
CA HIS A 38 3.81 7.85 5.11
C HIS A 38 2.77 7.02 4.35
N LEU A 39 2.69 5.72 4.64
CA LEU A 39 1.74 4.80 3.99
C LEU A 39 0.28 5.26 4.12
N SER A 40 -0.10 5.90 5.22
CA SER A 40 -1.42 6.47 5.46
C SER A 40 -1.79 7.62 4.51
N SER A 41 -0.81 8.27 3.90
CA SER A 41 -1.03 9.41 2.99
C SER A 41 -1.39 9.00 1.56
N VAL A 42 -1.10 7.75 1.18
CA VAL A 42 -1.18 7.30 -0.23
C VAL A 42 -2.61 7.39 -0.77
N LEU A 43 -3.58 6.74 -0.11
CA LEU A 43 -4.96 6.74 -0.60
C LEU A 43 -5.64 8.12 -0.50
N PRO A 44 -5.46 8.93 0.56
CA PRO A 44 -5.92 10.32 0.56
C PRO A 44 -5.33 11.14 -0.59
N ALA A 45 -4.02 11.03 -0.88
CA ALA A 45 -3.38 11.72 -2.00
C ALA A 45 -3.95 11.27 -3.36
N VAL A 46 -4.09 9.95 -3.55
CA VAL A 46 -4.70 9.37 -4.76
C VAL A 46 -6.15 9.81 -4.93
N SER A 47 -6.91 9.90 -3.84
CA SER A 47 -8.30 10.37 -3.89
C SER A 47 -8.40 11.80 -4.42
N ASN A 48 -7.47 12.68 -4.02
CA ASN A 48 -7.40 14.03 -4.56
C ASN A 48 -6.99 14.04 -6.04
N ALA A 49 -6.04 13.19 -6.43
CA ALA A 49 -5.57 13.08 -7.81
C ALA A 49 -6.67 12.69 -8.80
N ILE A 50 -7.67 11.91 -8.36
CA ILE A 50 -8.83 11.54 -9.17
C ILE A 50 -10.02 12.50 -9.02
N GLY A 51 -9.84 13.63 -8.32
CA GLY A 51 -10.84 14.69 -8.17
C GLY A 51 -11.84 14.52 -7.02
N TYR A 52 -11.63 13.54 -6.11
CA TYR A 52 -12.51 13.23 -4.98
C TYR A 52 -11.74 13.25 -3.67
N PRO A 53 -11.30 14.40 -3.16
CA PRO A 53 -10.45 14.48 -1.98
C PRO A 53 -11.12 13.88 -0.74
N MET A 54 -10.41 12.96 -0.08
CA MET A 54 -10.86 12.26 1.13
C MET A 54 -10.00 12.65 2.33
N PRO A 55 -10.27 13.78 2.99
CA PRO A 55 -9.54 14.15 4.20
C PRO A 55 -9.79 13.13 5.32
N THR A 56 -8.81 12.89 6.17
CA THR A 56 -8.91 12.04 7.35
C THR A 56 -8.54 12.81 8.60
N ALA A 57 -8.74 12.21 9.78
CA ALA A 57 -8.36 12.85 11.03
C ALA A 57 -6.83 13.07 11.14
N VAL A 58 -6.04 12.21 10.49
CA VAL A 58 -4.56 12.34 10.43
C VAL A 58 -4.14 13.24 9.27
N HIS A 59 -4.86 13.21 8.16
CA HIS A 59 -4.55 13.92 6.93
C HIS A 59 -5.71 14.82 6.50
N PRO A 60 -5.81 16.04 7.03
CA PRO A 60 -6.92 16.96 6.73
C PRO A 60 -6.80 17.60 5.33
N ASP A 61 -5.62 17.57 4.70
CA ASP A 61 -5.37 18.17 3.38
C ASP A 61 -4.82 17.15 2.36
N PRO A 62 -5.68 16.40 1.67
CA PRO A 62 -5.28 15.46 0.62
C PRO A 62 -4.51 16.09 -0.55
N LYS A 63 -4.78 17.36 -0.87
CA LYS A 63 -4.10 18.08 -1.95
C LYS A 63 -2.61 18.29 -1.62
N ARG A 64 -2.32 18.63 -0.38
CA ARG A 64 -0.94 18.76 0.10
C ARG A 64 -0.19 17.42 0.01
N LEU A 65 -0.86 16.30 0.39
CA LEU A 65 -0.28 14.96 0.30
C LEU A 65 0.02 14.59 -1.16
N GLN A 66 -0.90 14.87 -2.07
CA GLN A 66 -0.70 14.63 -3.50
C GLN A 66 0.55 15.38 -4.01
N GLY A 67 0.71 16.65 -3.63
CA GLY A 67 1.89 17.44 -4.00
C GLY A 67 3.18 16.88 -3.41
N ALA A 68 3.19 16.52 -2.12
CA ALA A 68 4.36 15.95 -1.44
C ALA A 68 4.79 14.59 -2.03
N LEU A 69 3.83 13.75 -2.41
CA LEU A 69 4.09 12.47 -3.06
C LEU A 69 4.39 12.61 -4.57
N GLY A 70 4.22 13.80 -5.14
CA GLY A 70 4.46 14.04 -6.57
C GLY A 70 3.47 13.30 -7.48
N ILE A 71 2.24 13.04 -7.01
CA ILE A 71 1.22 12.31 -7.75
C ILE A 71 0.50 13.30 -8.71
N PRO A 72 0.53 13.08 -10.03
CA PRO A 72 -0.18 13.94 -10.97
C PRO A 72 -1.70 13.69 -10.95
N ASP A 73 -2.48 14.65 -11.45
CA ASP A 73 -3.91 14.42 -11.69
C ASP A 73 -4.14 13.30 -12.71
N ALA A 74 -5.14 12.49 -12.46
CA ALA A 74 -5.51 11.38 -13.33
C ALA A 74 -6.99 11.05 -13.19
N THR A 75 -7.61 10.55 -14.25
CA THR A 75 -8.99 10.05 -14.17
C THR A 75 -9.08 8.61 -13.71
N SER A 76 -8.02 7.83 -13.91
CA SER A 76 -7.94 6.43 -13.52
C SER A 76 -6.58 6.13 -12.90
N VAL A 77 -6.60 5.53 -11.72
CA VAL A 77 -5.38 5.19 -10.96
C VAL A 77 -5.39 3.71 -10.60
N VAL A 78 -4.24 3.06 -10.76
CA VAL A 78 -3.96 1.74 -10.18
C VAL A 78 -2.96 1.91 -9.05
N VAL A 79 -3.37 1.57 -7.83
CA VAL A 79 -2.46 1.47 -6.68
C VAL A 79 -2.04 0.01 -6.54
N ALA A 80 -0.77 -0.28 -6.78
CA ALA A 80 -0.19 -1.62 -6.69
C ALA A 80 0.61 -1.75 -5.39
N LEU A 81 0.06 -2.46 -4.42
CA LEU A 81 0.74 -2.73 -3.16
C LEU A 81 1.45 -4.08 -3.24
N VAL A 82 2.78 -4.04 -3.08
CA VAL A 82 3.65 -5.23 -3.05
C VAL A 82 4.09 -5.48 -1.61
N ASP A 83 3.55 -6.53 -1.01
CA ASP A 83 3.82 -6.88 0.38
C ASP A 83 5.20 -7.52 0.54
N GLY A 84 5.90 -7.15 1.62
CA GLY A 84 7.25 -7.66 1.90
C GLY A 84 8.34 -7.12 0.96
N LEU A 85 8.06 -6.03 0.21
CA LEU A 85 9.02 -5.33 -0.63
C LEU A 85 9.18 -3.89 -0.15
N GLY A 86 10.26 -3.61 0.57
CA GLY A 86 10.59 -2.26 1.02
C GLY A 86 11.57 -1.57 0.07
N TYR A 87 11.67 -0.25 0.22
CA TYR A 87 12.56 0.58 -0.59
C TYR A 87 14.03 0.13 -0.51
N TRP A 88 14.50 -0.28 0.66
CA TRP A 88 15.87 -0.73 0.85
C TRP A 88 16.18 -2.04 0.11
N ASN A 89 15.37 -3.08 0.29
CA ASN A 89 15.62 -4.36 -0.40
C ASN A 89 15.34 -4.28 -1.91
N LEU A 90 14.45 -3.39 -2.35
CA LEU A 90 14.30 -3.03 -3.76
C LEU A 90 15.63 -2.50 -4.32
N ASN A 91 16.22 -1.50 -3.68
CA ASN A 91 17.46 -0.88 -4.15
C ASN A 91 18.65 -1.85 -4.11
N MET A 92 18.77 -2.66 -3.07
CA MET A 92 19.82 -3.67 -2.96
C MET A 92 19.78 -4.72 -4.08
N ARG A 93 18.65 -4.91 -4.71
CA ARG A 93 18.42 -5.92 -5.74
C ARG A 93 17.90 -5.37 -7.08
N LEU A 94 18.11 -4.08 -7.36
CA LEU A 94 17.70 -3.42 -8.62
C LEU A 94 18.21 -4.12 -9.88
N GLY A 95 19.34 -4.84 -9.80
CA GLY A 95 19.87 -5.64 -10.90
C GLY A 95 18.90 -6.74 -11.38
N HIS A 96 18.03 -7.22 -10.50
CA HIS A 96 17.03 -8.26 -10.76
C HIS A 96 15.66 -7.72 -11.19
N ALA A 97 15.48 -6.41 -11.25
CA ALA A 97 14.19 -5.76 -11.52
C ALA A 97 14.31 -4.70 -12.63
N PRO A 98 14.43 -5.10 -13.90
CA PRO A 98 14.66 -4.16 -15.00
C PRO A 98 13.56 -3.12 -15.16
N TYR A 99 12.29 -3.45 -14.89
CA TYR A 99 11.19 -2.51 -14.97
C TYR A 99 11.25 -1.47 -13.83
N LEU A 100 11.37 -1.92 -12.58
CA LEU A 100 11.48 -1.03 -11.42
C LEU A 100 12.77 -0.20 -11.49
N ARG A 101 13.88 -0.77 -11.94
CA ARG A 101 15.11 -0.02 -12.19
C ARG A 101 14.91 1.10 -13.20
N ALA A 102 14.18 0.85 -14.29
CA ALA A 102 13.88 1.88 -15.26
C ALA A 102 13.02 3.01 -14.67
N LEU A 103 12.07 2.70 -13.80
CA LEU A 103 11.30 3.69 -13.06
C LEU A 103 12.18 4.49 -12.10
N MET A 104 13.05 3.83 -11.36
CA MET A 104 13.97 4.46 -10.40
C MET A 104 15.03 5.35 -11.04
N ASN A 105 15.26 5.25 -12.35
CA ASN A 105 16.14 6.18 -13.08
C ASN A 105 15.55 7.60 -13.18
N ASP A 106 14.25 7.75 -13.01
CA ASP A 106 13.60 9.04 -12.89
C ASP A 106 13.44 9.40 -11.41
N THR A 107 14.11 10.46 -10.98
CA THR A 107 14.06 10.94 -9.58
C THR A 107 12.65 11.31 -9.13
N ALA A 108 11.76 11.66 -10.06
CA ALA A 108 10.36 11.93 -9.74
C ALA A 108 9.63 10.68 -9.20
N ASN A 109 10.10 9.47 -9.52
CA ASN A 109 9.55 8.22 -9.03
C ASN A 109 10.19 7.75 -7.70
N GLN A 110 11.22 8.45 -7.23
CA GLN A 110 11.91 8.10 -5.99
C GLN A 110 11.26 8.85 -4.82
N ARG A 111 10.25 8.24 -4.22
CA ARG A 111 9.54 8.79 -3.06
C ARG A 111 9.45 7.71 -1.97
N PRO A 112 10.56 7.44 -1.25
CA PRO A 112 10.50 6.53 -0.11
C PRO A 112 9.54 7.09 0.93
N ILE A 113 8.66 6.23 1.43
CA ILE A 113 7.69 6.57 2.46
C ILE A 113 7.87 5.65 3.66
N ALA A 114 7.56 6.16 4.84
CA ALA A 114 7.52 5.35 6.06
C ALA A 114 6.26 4.49 6.11
N THR A 115 6.31 3.41 6.88
CA THR A 115 5.13 2.63 7.26
C THR A 115 4.95 2.66 8.77
N CYS A 116 3.88 2.07 9.26
CA CYS A 116 3.63 1.95 10.71
C CYS A 116 4.64 1.04 11.40
N MET A 117 4.79 1.22 12.69
CA MET A 117 5.62 0.40 13.56
C MET A 117 4.74 -0.30 14.62
N PRO A 118 4.70 -1.62 14.68
CA PRO A 118 5.39 -2.58 13.80
C PRO A 118 4.80 -2.58 12.38
N SER A 119 5.64 -2.85 11.38
CA SER A 119 5.27 -2.89 9.96
C SER A 119 4.58 -4.21 9.56
N THR A 120 3.67 -4.71 10.40
CA THR A 120 2.92 -5.92 10.10
C THR A 120 1.85 -5.65 9.06
N THR A 121 1.51 -6.64 8.22
CA THR A 121 0.43 -6.54 7.24
C THR A 121 -0.87 -6.01 7.86
N VAL A 122 -1.20 -6.42 9.07
CA VAL A 122 -2.42 -5.99 9.78
C VAL A 122 -2.44 -4.48 10.02
N ALA A 123 -1.41 -3.96 10.68
CA ALA A 123 -1.30 -2.54 10.99
C ALA A 123 -1.13 -1.70 9.71
N ALA A 124 -0.30 -2.18 8.77
CA ALA A 124 -0.04 -1.49 7.52
C ALA A 124 -1.28 -1.40 6.63
N MET A 125 -2.03 -2.49 6.45
CA MET A 125 -3.24 -2.50 5.62
C MET A 125 -4.36 -1.63 6.19
N SER A 126 -4.56 -1.64 7.51
CA SER A 126 -5.56 -0.77 8.14
C SER A 126 -5.17 0.71 8.04
N THR A 127 -3.91 1.03 8.24
CA THR A 127 -3.35 2.37 8.06
C THR A 127 -3.50 2.85 6.61
N PHE A 128 -3.15 2.01 5.64
CA PHE A 128 -3.30 2.30 4.22
C PHE A 128 -4.77 2.52 3.84
N GLY A 129 -5.64 1.57 4.19
CA GLY A 129 -7.04 1.60 3.74
C GLY A 129 -7.88 2.72 4.35
N THR A 130 -7.56 3.15 5.58
CA THR A 130 -8.28 4.22 6.27
C THR A 130 -7.64 5.60 6.09
N GLY A 131 -6.37 5.65 5.69
CA GLY A 131 -5.60 6.90 5.70
C GLY A 131 -5.40 7.47 7.11
N THR A 132 -5.36 6.60 8.15
CA THR A 132 -5.19 7.01 9.55
C THR A 132 -4.00 6.29 10.19
N CYS A 133 -4.01 6.04 11.48
CA CYS A 133 -2.91 5.38 12.20
C CYS A 133 -3.39 4.16 12.99
N PRO A 134 -2.49 3.25 13.40
CA PRO A 134 -2.86 2.05 14.14
C PRO A 134 -3.63 2.32 15.43
N GLY A 135 -3.30 3.40 16.14
CA GLY A 135 -4.02 3.81 17.35
C GLY A 135 -5.49 4.17 17.12
N MET A 136 -5.83 4.68 15.93
CA MET A 136 -7.21 5.00 15.55
C MET A 136 -7.97 3.79 15.01
N THR A 137 -7.28 2.87 14.35
CA THR A 137 -7.91 1.67 13.79
C THR A 137 -8.08 0.55 14.81
N GLY A 138 -7.37 0.60 15.93
CA GLY A 138 -7.29 -0.50 16.88
C GLY A 138 -6.52 -1.73 16.39
N MET A 139 -5.91 -1.65 15.20
CA MET A 139 -5.17 -2.74 14.57
C MET A 139 -3.66 -2.47 14.66
N THR A 140 -3.09 -2.78 15.83
CA THR A 140 -1.75 -2.35 16.21
C THR A 140 -0.64 -3.37 15.92
N GLY A 141 -1.00 -4.59 15.54
CA GLY A 141 -0.01 -5.63 15.25
C GLY A 141 -0.63 -6.93 14.76
N TYR A 142 0.20 -7.95 14.56
CA TYR A 142 -0.22 -9.28 14.13
C TYR A 142 -1.12 -9.97 15.17
N THR A 143 -0.80 -9.77 16.45
CA THR A 143 -1.57 -10.23 17.61
C THR A 143 -1.79 -9.08 18.57
N GLN A 144 -2.88 -9.15 19.32
CA GLN A 144 -3.17 -8.22 20.41
C GLN A 144 -4.05 -8.88 21.46
N LEU A 145 -4.24 -8.23 22.61
CA LEU A 145 -5.19 -8.67 23.61
C LEU A 145 -6.61 -8.42 23.12
N ASN A 146 -7.49 -9.41 23.23
CA ASN A 146 -8.92 -9.21 23.05
C ASN A 146 -9.51 -8.74 24.40
N PRO A 147 -9.96 -7.49 24.49
CA PRO A 147 -10.45 -6.93 25.78
C PRO A 147 -11.76 -7.55 26.27
N LYS A 148 -12.46 -8.32 25.43
CA LYS A 148 -13.71 -9.01 25.83
C LYS A 148 -13.45 -10.36 26.49
N THR A 149 -12.35 -11.01 26.16
CA THR A 149 -12.03 -12.38 26.64
C THR A 149 -10.78 -12.45 27.49
N ASP A 150 -10.00 -11.36 27.53
CA ASP A 150 -8.68 -11.29 28.16
C ASP A 150 -7.67 -12.33 27.60
N GLU A 151 -7.85 -12.71 26.32
CA GLU A 151 -7.02 -13.68 25.62
C GLU A 151 -6.27 -13.01 24.45
N ILE A 152 -5.14 -13.59 24.06
CA ILE A 152 -4.42 -13.18 22.85
C ILE A 152 -5.21 -13.58 21.61
N CYS A 153 -5.52 -12.61 20.78
CA CYS A 153 -6.13 -12.82 19.48
C CYS A 153 -5.13 -12.61 18.33
N GLN A 154 -5.40 -13.22 17.17
CA GLN A 154 -4.59 -13.08 15.97
C GLN A 154 -5.36 -12.29 14.92
N LEU A 155 -4.92 -11.07 14.60
CA LEU A 155 -5.65 -10.17 13.71
C LEU A 155 -5.48 -10.49 12.23
N ILE A 156 -4.44 -11.19 11.81
CA ILE A 156 -4.28 -11.59 10.39
C ILE A 156 -5.41 -12.54 9.94
N SER A 157 -5.92 -13.37 10.85
CA SER A 157 -7.02 -14.30 10.62
C SER A 157 -8.29 -13.94 11.39
N PHE A 158 -8.24 -12.96 12.28
CA PHE A 158 -9.27 -12.61 13.27
C PHE A 158 -9.65 -13.77 14.21
N LYS A 159 -8.74 -14.73 14.38
CA LYS A 159 -8.95 -15.81 15.34
C LYS A 159 -8.99 -15.27 16.77
N ASN A 160 -10.05 -15.57 17.50
CA ASN A 160 -10.33 -15.07 18.86
C ASN A 160 -10.40 -13.55 18.97
N ALA A 161 -10.56 -12.82 17.86
CA ALA A 161 -10.64 -11.37 17.82
C ALA A 161 -12.09 -10.87 17.90
N ILE A 162 -12.24 -9.59 18.24
CA ILE A 162 -13.48 -8.86 18.07
C ILE A 162 -13.83 -8.84 16.57
N PRO A 163 -15.13 -8.89 16.18
CA PRO A 163 -15.53 -8.83 14.78
C PRO A 163 -14.91 -7.64 14.04
N PRO A 164 -14.57 -7.77 12.74
CA PRO A 164 -13.81 -6.78 12.00
C PRO A 164 -14.37 -5.36 12.07
N LEU A 165 -15.69 -5.21 11.88
CA LEU A 165 -16.37 -3.91 11.86
C LEU A 165 -16.60 -3.33 13.27
N GLU A 166 -16.53 -4.16 14.29
CA GLU A 166 -16.57 -3.70 15.68
C GLU A 166 -15.20 -3.23 16.15
N LEU A 167 -14.13 -3.94 15.72
CA LEU A 167 -12.76 -3.57 16.06
C LEU A 167 -12.31 -2.31 15.32
N GLN A 168 -12.47 -2.30 13.99
CA GLN A 168 -12.02 -1.21 13.13
C GLN A 168 -13.23 -0.40 12.63
N GLN A 169 -13.49 0.75 13.27
CA GLN A 169 -14.64 1.60 13.01
C GLN A 169 -14.34 2.81 12.12
N GLN A 170 -13.06 3.07 11.80
CA GLN A 170 -12.72 4.16 10.88
C GLN A 170 -13.22 3.82 9.47
N PRO A 171 -13.90 4.77 8.79
CA PRO A 171 -14.28 4.53 7.40
C PRO A 171 -13.05 4.35 6.52
N THR A 172 -13.08 3.41 5.60
CA THR A 172 -12.01 3.25 4.62
C THR A 172 -12.13 4.32 3.52
N ILE A 173 -11.02 4.64 2.88
CA ILE A 173 -11.05 5.52 1.71
C ILE A 173 -11.88 4.89 0.57
N PHE A 174 -11.87 3.57 0.45
CA PHE A 174 -12.67 2.86 -0.55
C PHE A 174 -14.17 3.03 -0.32
N GLU A 175 -14.67 2.85 0.92
CA GLU A 175 -16.09 3.12 1.26
C GLU A 175 -16.50 4.55 0.93
N ARG A 176 -15.64 5.50 1.28
CA ARG A 176 -15.93 6.92 1.10
C ARG A 176 -15.97 7.33 -0.36
N LEU A 177 -15.09 6.75 -1.19
CA LEU A 177 -15.10 6.94 -2.64
C LEU A 177 -16.35 6.31 -3.26
N SER A 178 -16.65 5.06 -2.91
CA SER A 178 -17.84 4.36 -3.41
C SER A 178 -19.15 5.05 -3.00
N ALA A 179 -19.19 5.67 -1.81
CA ALA A 179 -20.34 6.47 -1.37
C ALA A 179 -20.54 7.77 -2.19
N GLN A 180 -19.57 8.16 -3.02
CA GLN A 180 -19.66 9.27 -3.98
C GLN A 180 -19.75 8.77 -5.44
N ASP A 181 -20.21 7.54 -5.64
CA ASP A 181 -20.35 6.89 -6.95
C ASP A 181 -19.04 6.77 -7.73
N VAL A 182 -17.89 6.84 -7.04
CA VAL A 182 -16.59 6.60 -7.65
C VAL A 182 -16.34 5.11 -7.71
N ARG A 183 -16.03 4.60 -8.90
CA ARG A 183 -15.65 3.19 -9.04
C ARG A 183 -14.39 2.89 -8.23
N VAL A 184 -14.50 1.89 -7.34
CA VAL A 184 -13.36 1.32 -6.62
C VAL A 184 -13.35 -0.19 -6.87
N THR A 185 -12.26 -0.70 -7.43
CA THR A 185 -12.12 -2.13 -7.74
C THR A 185 -10.85 -2.68 -7.09
N SER A 186 -10.97 -3.78 -6.37
CA SER A 186 -9.82 -4.54 -5.86
C SER A 186 -9.57 -5.78 -6.72
N SER A 187 -8.32 -6.06 -7.07
CA SER A 187 -7.91 -7.28 -7.73
C SER A 187 -6.92 -8.05 -6.86
N GLY A 188 -7.28 -9.28 -6.51
CA GLY A 188 -6.49 -10.06 -5.56
C GLY A 188 -6.82 -11.56 -5.56
N LEU A 189 -6.27 -12.27 -4.58
CA LEU A 189 -6.52 -13.69 -4.38
C LEU A 189 -7.93 -13.96 -3.83
N PRO A 190 -8.62 -15.05 -4.25
CA PRO A 190 -9.97 -15.36 -3.79
C PRO A 190 -10.12 -15.43 -2.26
N LYS A 191 -9.13 -15.99 -1.58
CA LYS A 191 -9.15 -16.13 -0.12
C LYS A 191 -9.19 -14.81 0.65
N PHE A 192 -8.89 -13.68 -0.01
CA PHE A 192 -8.91 -12.36 0.61
C PHE A 192 -10.19 -11.59 0.34
N ALA A 193 -10.99 -11.98 -0.65
CA ALA A 193 -12.19 -11.25 -1.07
C ALA A 193 -13.14 -10.92 0.10
N PHE A 194 -13.34 -11.88 0.99
CA PHE A 194 -14.22 -11.74 2.16
C PHE A 194 -13.51 -12.02 3.48
N SER A 195 -12.17 -11.93 3.49
CA SER A 195 -11.42 -12.15 4.73
C SER A 195 -11.76 -11.06 5.75
N ALA A 196 -11.70 -11.40 7.02
CA ALA A 196 -11.95 -10.45 8.11
C ALA A 196 -10.99 -9.25 8.05
N LEU A 197 -9.74 -9.46 7.65
CA LEU A 197 -8.78 -8.37 7.44
C LEU A 197 -9.23 -7.44 6.30
N THR A 198 -9.70 -7.97 5.18
CA THR A 198 -10.24 -7.13 4.08
C THR A 198 -11.47 -6.35 4.53
N GLN A 199 -12.36 -6.99 5.30
CA GLN A 199 -13.53 -6.30 5.87
C GLN A 199 -13.13 -5.18 6.83
N ALA A 200 -12.11 -5.38 7.65
CA ALA A 200 -11.63 -4.34 8.55
C ALA A 200 -10.93 -3.20 7.79
N ALA A 201 -9.99 -3.52 6.92
CA ALA A 201 -9.01 -2.58 6.39
C ALA A 201 -9.33 -2.01 5.00
N LEU A 202 -10.04 -2.74 4.13
CA LEU A 202 -10.15 -2.47 2.69
C LEU A 202 -11.58 -2.64 2.15
N ARG A 203 -12.59 -2.59 3.00
CA ARG A 203 -13.99 -2.68 2.59
C ARG A 203 -14.40 -1.51 1.69
N GLY A 204 -15.43 -1.69 0.88
CA GLY A 204 -16.00 -0.67 0.02
C GLY A 204 -15.56 -0.73 -1.44
N SER A 205 -14.88 -1.80 -1.86
CA SER A 205 -14.52 -2.03 -3.26
C SER A 205 -15.24 -3.25 -3.85
N ASP A 206 -15.48 -3.22 -5.16
CA ASP A 206 -15.82 -4.41 -5.93
C ASP A 206 -14.59 -5.31 -6.06
N TYR A 207 -14.67 -6.52 -5.53
CA TYR A 207 -13.51 -7.41 -5.48
C TYR A 207 -13.51 -8.42 -6.62
N ILE A 208 -12.49 -8.38 -7.48
CA ILE A 208 -12.27 -9.34 -8.56
C ILE A 208 -11.23 -10.37 -8.10
N SER A 209 -11.68 -11.62 -7.98
CA SER A 209 -10.86 -12.72 -7.47
C SER A 209 -10.20 -13.52 -8.58
N ASN A 210 -8.88 -13.70 -8.52
CA ASN A 210 -8.15 -14.60 -9.41
C ASN A 210 -6.94 -15.22 -8.70
N ASP A 211 -6.76 -16.54 -8.87
CA ASP A 211 -5.58 -17.24 -8.36
C ASP A 211 -4.34 -17.00 -9.23
N ASP A 212 -4.53 -16.97 -10.54
CA ASP A 212 -3.44 -16.73 -11.48
C ASP A 212 -2.98 -15.26 -11.48
N PRO A 213 -1.68 -14.99 -11.29
CA PRO A 213 -1.15 -13.63 -11.25
C PRO A 213 -1.38 -12.83 -12.53
N ARG A 214 -1.27 -13.45 -13.71
CA ARG A 214 -1.48 -12.76 -14.99
C ARG A 214 -2.94 -12.33 -15.15
N THR A 215 -3.87 -13.17 -14.72
CA THR A 215 -5.29 -12.85 -14.72
C THR A 215 -5.63 -11.73 -13.73
N ARG A 216 -4.98 -11.69 -12.55
CA ARG A 216 -5.10 -10.53 -11.63
C ARG A 216 -4.64 -9.23 -12.26
N ILE A 217 -3.49 -9.24 -12.95
CA ILE A 217 -2.98 -8.07 -13.67
C ILE A 217 -3.95 -7.64 -14.78
N ALA A 218 -4.45 -8.60 -15.57
CA ALA A 218 -5.41 -8.32 -16.63
C ALA A 218 -6.73 -7.75 -16.09
N ALA A 219 -7.22 -8.27 -14.95
CA ALA A 219 -8.41 -7.75 -14.29
C ALA A 219 -8.22 -6.31 -13.79
N ALA A 220 -7.07 -6.01 -13.17
CA ALA A 220 -6.74 -4.65 -12.73
C ALA A 220 -6.62 -3.69 -13.93
N ALA A 221 -5.99 -4.12 -15.02
CA ALA A 221 -5.87 -3.32 -16.24
C ALA A 221 -7.23 -3.12 -16.92
N GLN A 222 -8.11 -4.11 -16.91
CA GLN A 222 -9.48 -3.98 -17.43
C GLN A 222 -10.31 -3.00 -16.60
N ALA A 223 -10.24 -3.09 -15.27
CA ALA A 223 -10.92 -2.15 -14.37
C ALA A 223 -10.44 -0.71 -14.62
N ALA A 224 -9.15 -0.50 -14.84
CA ALA A 224 -8.57 0.81 -15.09
C ALA A 224 -9.01 1.48 -16.40
N LYS A 225 -9.74 0.79 -17.29
CA LYS A 225 -10.35 1.40 -18.49
C LYS A 225 -11.51 2.34 -18.16
N THR A 226 -12.09 2.19 -16.98
CA THR A 226 -13.14 3.08 -16.46
C THR A 226 -12.54 4.02 -15.43
N PRO A 227 -12.88 5.31 -15.40
CA PRO A 227 -12.42 6.25 -14.39
C PRO A 227 -12.62 5.73 -12.96
N GLY A 228 -11.69 6.05 -12.07
CA GLY A 228 -11.74 5.68 -10.65
C GLY A 228 -10.47 5.02 -10.14
N LEU A 229 -10.59 4.35 -9.01
CA LEU A 229 -9.49 3.68 -8.30
C LEU A 229 -9.50 2.18 -8.53
N THR A 230 -8.34 1.62 -8.82
CA THR A 230 -8.10 0.17 -8.83
C THR A 230 -7.00 -0.15 -7.82
N TYR A 231 -7.24 -1.09 -6.93
CA TYR A 231 -6.26 -1.62 -5.99
C TYR A 231 -5.80 -3.00 -6.45
N LEU A 232 -4.50 -3.19 -6.55
CA LEU A 232 -3.88 -4.47 -6.89
C LEU A 232 -2.97 -4.91 -5.74
N TYR A 233 -3.20 -6.10 -5.19
CA TYR A 233 -2.39 -6.64 -4.12
C TYR A 233 -1.53 -7.81 -4.57
N LEU A 234 -0.21 -7.68 -4.37
CA LEU A 234 0.81 -8.67 -4.68
C LEU A 234 1.53 -9.07 -3.39
N ARG A 235 1.28 -10.29 -2.90
CA ARG A 235 1.80 -10.79 -1.61
C ARG A 235 3.02 -11.71 -1.72
N ASP A 236 3.44 -12.03 -2.92
CA ASP A 236 4.33 -13.18 -3.13
C ASP A 236 5.72 -12.98 -2.52
N THR A 237 6.23 -11.76 -2.51
CA THR A 237 7.51 -11.38 -1.86
C THR A 237 7.48 -11.56 -0.36
N ASP A 238 6.40 -11.17 0.31
CA ASP A 238 6.16 -11.40 1.74
C ASP A 238 6.16 -12.89 2.06
N LYS A 239 5.31 -13.65 1.37
CA LYS A 239 5.16 -15.09 1.59
C LYS A 239 6.50 -15.85 1.46
N VAL A 240 7.27 -15.52 0.43
CA VAL A 240 8.54 -16.19 0.17
C VAL A 240 9.62 -15.70 1.13
N GLY A 241 9.58 -14.41 1.49
CA GLY A 241 10.47 -13.83 2.51
C GLY A 241 10.32 -14.51 3.86
N HIS A 242 9.08 -14.74 4.32
CA HIS A 242 8.82 -15.46 5.56
C HIS A 242 9.29 -16.92 5.56
N ASN A 243 9.21 -17.59 4.42
CA ASN A 243 9.55 -19.01 4.32
C ASN A 243 11.04 -19.27 4.09
N TYR A 244 11.75 -18.36 3.42
CA TYR A 244 13.12 -18.62 2.93
C TYR A 244 14.11 -17.48 3.21
N GLY A 245 13.65 -16.35 3.73
CA GLY A 245 14.43 -15.12 3.89
C GLY A 245 14.37 -14.22 2.65
N TRP A 246 14.43 -12.91 2.87
CA TRP A 246 14.33 -11.88 1.80
C TRP A 246 15.54 -11.87 0.84
N ASP A 247 16.66 -12.46 1.22
CA ASP A 247 17.90 -12.54 0.43
C ASP A 247 18.13 -13.91 -0.22
N SER A 248 17.17 -14.80 -0.12
CA SER A 248 17.27 -16.13 -0.72
C SER A 248 17.05 -16.10 -2.24
N ASP A 249 17.65 -17.07 -2.97
CA ASP A 249 17.43 -17.24 -4.41
C ASP A 249 15.94 -17.36 -4.76
N LYS A 250 15.15 -17.98 -3.86
CA LYS A 250 13.70 -18.10 -4.04
C LYS A 250 12.99 -16.76 -3.93
N TRP A 251 13.44 -15.90 -3.04
CA TRP A 251 12.90 -14.56 -2.92
C TRP A 251 13.30 -13.70 -4.12
N ILE A 252 14.56 -13.76 -4.54
CA ILE A 252 15.07 -13.06 -5.73
C ILE A 252 14.26 -13.47 -6.96
N GLY A 253 14.09 -14.76 -7.23
CA GLY A 253 13.27 -15.24 -8.36
C GLY A 253 11.77 -14.85 -8.24
N THR A 254 11.26 -14.61 -7.03
CA THR A 254 9.91 -14.09 -6.83
C THR A 254 9.84 -12.60 -7.10
N TYR A 255 10.84 -11.86 -6.67
CA TYR A 255 10.99 -10.44 -6.96
C TYR A 255 11.09 -10.17 -8.47
N GLU A 256 11.86 -10.96 -9.22
CA GLU A 256 11.92 -10.89 -10.69
C GLU A 256 10.53 -11.10 -11.34
N ARG A 257 9.75 -12.06 -10.83
CA ARG A 257 8.36 -12.27 -11.30
C ARG A 257 7.44 -11.10 -11.00
N VAL A 258 7.56 -10.50 -9.82
CA VAL A 258 6.79 -9.30 -9.44
C VAL A 258 7.15 -8.12 -10.33
N ASP A 259 8.43 -7.88 -10.59
CA ASP A 259 8.89 -6.86 -11.54
C ASP A 259 8.28 -7.05 -12.94
N ALA A 260 8.32 -8.27 -13.45
CA ALA A 260 7.73 -8.62 -14.74
C ALA A 260 6.20 -8.40 -14.77
N GLN A 261 5.50 -8.69 -13.66
CA GLN A 261 4.06 -8.44 -13.50
C GLN A 261 3.74 -6.94 -13.51
N LEU A 262 4.51 -6.12 -12.80
CA LEU A 262 4.34 -4.67 -12.82
C LEU A 262 4.61 -4.09 -14.21
N GLY A 263 5.64 -4.58 -14.89
CA GLY A 263 5.89 -4.23 -16.30
C GLY A 263 4.75 -4.66 -17.23
N LEU A 264 4.12 -5.82 -16.99
CA LEU A 264 2.94 -6.25 -17.73
C LEU A 264 1.74 -5.33 -17.45
N LEU A 265 1.49 -4.97 -16.19
CA LEU A 265 0.45 -4.02 -15.81
C LEU A 265 0.60 -2.71 -16.58
N ARG A 266 1.81 -2.13 -16.57
CA ARG A 266 2.09 -0.87 -17.28
C ARG A 266 1.76 -0.92 -18.76
N ARG A 267 2.03 -2.05 -19.42
CA ARG A 267 1.72 -2.24 -20.85
C ARG A 267 0.26 -2.54 -21.11
N SER A 268 -0.49 -2.99 -20.10
CA SER A 268 -1.88 -3.44 -20.24
C SER A 268 -2.91 -2.36 -19.89
N VAL A 269 -2.55 -1.37 -19.06
CA VAL A 269 -3.44 -0.26 -18.72
C VAL A 269 -3.57 0.75 -19.87
N PRO A 270 -4.70 1.45 -19.98
CA PRO A 270 -4.86 2.53 -20.97
C PRO A 270 -3.77 3.61 -20.82
N LYS A 271 -3.47 4.27 -21.93
CA LYS A 271 -2.61 5.46 -21.92
C LYS A 271 -3.26 6.54 -21.04
N GLY A 272 -2.47 7.15 -20.15
CA GLY A 272 -2.96 8.14 -19.18
C GLY A 272 -3.41 7.55 -17.84
N THR A 273 -3.47 6.22 -17.70
CA THR A 273 -3.65 5.61 -16.37
C THR A 273 -2.39 5.83 -15.52
N LEU A 274 -2.59 6.38 -14.34
CA LEU A 274 -1.54 6.50 -13.34
C LEU A 274 -1.35 5.16 -12.62
N ILE A 275 -0.11 4.76 -12.38
CA ILE A 275 0.25 3.63 -11.50
C ILE A 275 1.07 4.20 -10.33
N VAL A 276 0.59 3.91 -9.12
CA VAL A 276 1.22 4.26 -7.86
C VAL A 276 1.63 2.99 -7.13
#